data_da6d8d5241bfe9b228b61b59e898d4ca
#
_entry.id   da6d8d5241bfe9b228b61b59e898d4ca
#
_cell.length_a   1.000
_cell.length_b   1.000
_cell.length_c   1.000
_cell.angle_alpha   90.00
_cell.angle_beta   90.00
_cell.angle_gamma   90.00
#
_symmetry.space_group_name_H-M   'P 1'
#
loop_
_entity.id
_entity.type
_entity.pdbx_description
1 polymer ?
#
loop_
_entity_poly.entity_id
_entity_poly.type
_entity_poly.pdbx_seq_one_letter_code
_entity_poly.pdbx_strand_id
1 'polypeptide(L)'
;MLTKKQLFTRGMIDISPHMLSVVPFGIICGAIGVELGFDPLLVYAMSIIIFGGGSQIVFLQLLSGGASGLVAATSVGVINSRHLLYGAVLSEYLEKLSLIKKLLISYIIVDQGFAESNKFFKKNKSEQYLHYHLIGTGCTMWVCWQIATLSGIILGSFVPEELGLKFAIPLTFIAIVIQDLKKIDHLIVMIVCGLSSLLFYDAPFRSYIIISPILALFVAALILRLKK
;
A
#
# COMPACT_ATOMS: atom_id res chain seq x y z
N MET A 1 -22.70 -8.06 22.99
CA MET A 1 -22.08 -8.57 21.75
C MET A 1 -22.67 -7.84 20.56
N LEU A 2 -21.82 -7.30 19.72
CA LEU A 2 -22.26 -6.61 18.51
C LEU A 2 -22.68 -7.62 17.43
N THR A 3 -23.71 -7.27 16.66
CA THR A 3 -24.12 -8.08 15.51
C THR A 3 -23.09 -7.95 14.37
N LYS A 4 -23.09 -8.92 13.44
CA LYS A 4 -22.23 -8.88 12.22
C LYS A 4 -22.40 -7.57 11.44
N LYS A 5 -23.65 -7.10 11.28
CA LYS A 5 -23.96 -5.84 10.60
C LYS A 5 -23.38 -4.62 11.34
N GLN A 6 -23.52 -4.58 12.68
CA GLN A 6 -22.97 -3.50 13.48
C GLN A 6 -21.45 -3.45 13.41
N LEU A 7 -20.77 -4.62 13.46
CA LEU A 7 -19.31 -4.71 13.29
C LEU A 7 -18.86 -4.24 11.92
N PHE A 8 -19.55 -4.66 10.85
CA PHE A 8 -19.27 -4.20 9.49
C PHE A 8 -19.41 -2.68 9.36
N THR A 9 -20.57 -2.13 9.77
CA THR A 9 -20.82 -0.68 9.74
C THR A 9 -19.81 0.08 10.59
N ARG A 10 -19.43 -0.48 11.75
CA ARG A 10 -18.38 0.12 12.59
C ARG A 10 -17.05 0.20 11.85
N GLY A 11 -16.65 -0.87 11.16
CA GLY A 11 -15.44 -0.86 10.32
C GLY A 11 -15.49 0.22 9.23
N MET A 12 -16.64 0.40 8.57
CA MET A 12 -16.82 1.47 7.58
C MET A 12 -16.63 2.88 8.19
N ILE A 13 -17.17 3.11 9.38
CA ILE A 13 -17.06 4.39 10.07
C ILE A 13 -15.62 4.62 10.53
N ASP A 14 -14.98 3.64 11.15
CA ASP A 14 -13.64 3.77 11.70
C ASP A 14 -12.58 4.02 10.61
N ILE A 15 -12.79 3.51 9.40
CA ILE A 15 -11.87 3.74 8.27
C ILE A 15 -12.14 5.05 7.52
N SER A 16 -13.31 5.65 7.65
CA SER A 16 -13.72 6.80 6.83
C SER A 16 -12.78 8.03 6.92
N PRO A 17 -12.12 8.35 8.06
CA PRO A 17 -11.19 9.48 8.10
C PRO A 17 -9.98 9.31 7.18
N HIS A 18 -9.59 8.07 6.89
CA HIS A 18 -8.47 7.79 6.00
C HIS A 18 -8.78 8.12 4.53
N MET A 19 -10.05 8.26 4.17
CA MET A 19 -10.46 8.61 2.80
C MET A 19 -9.92 9.97 2.35
N LEU A 20 -9.69 10.90 3.29
CA LEU A 20 -9.09 12.21 2.99
C LEU A 20 -7.71 12.11 2.34
N SER A 21 -6.94 11.08 2.68
CA SER A 21 -5.62 10.85 2.08
C SER A 21 -5.66 9.82 0.94
N VAL A 22 -6.52 8.82 1.06
CA VAL A 22 -6.59 7.71 0.11
C VAL A 22 -7.21 8.12 -1.22
N VAL A 23 -8.27 8.94 -1.20
CA VAL A 23 -8.94 9.38 -2.43
C VAL A 23 -8.03 10.23 -3.31
N PRO A 24 -7.38 11.31 -2.83
CA PRO A 24 -6.41 12.04 -3.64
C PRO A 24 -5.28 11.15 -4.18
N PHE A 25 -4.78 10.24 -3.37
CA PHE A 25 -3.72 9.32 -3.78
C PHE A 25 -4.18 8.35 -4.88
N GLY A 26 -5.41 7.82 -4.80
CA GLY A 26 -6.00 6.99 -5.84
C GLY A 26 -6.19 7.72 -7.16
N ILE A 27 -6.64 8.99 -7.11
CA ILE A 27 -6.76 9.86 -8.29
C ILE A 27 -5.39 10.04 -8.94
N ILE A 28 -4.36 10.35 -8.17
CA ILE A 28 -2.98 10.51 -8.67
C ILE A 28 -2.50 9.20 -9.31
N CYS A 29 -2.73 8.03 -8.69
CA CYS A 29 -2.34 6.74 -9.24
C CYS A 29 -2.97 6.49 -10.61
N GLY A 30 -4.26 6.78 -10.77
CA GLY A 30 -4.96 6.64 -12.04
C GLY A 30 -4.43 7.59 -13.12
N ALA A 31 -4.26 8.88 -12.79
CA ALA A 31 -3.77 9.89 -13.71
C ALA A 31 -2.34 9.59 -14.19
N ILE A 32 -1.43 9.22 -13.29
CA ILE A 32 -0.04 8.86 -13.60
C ILE A 32 0.03 7.68 -14.57
N GLY A 33 -0.82 6.66 -14.40
CA GLY A 33 -0.83 5.51 -15.31
C GLY A 33 -1.10 5.92 -16.75
N VAL A 34 -2.08 6.78 -16.96
CA VAL A 34 -2.42 7.31 -18.30
C VAL A 34 -1.34 8.26 -18.81
N GLU A 35 -0.80 9.15 -17.96
CA GLU A 35 0.28 10.07 -18.33
C GLU A 35 1.57 9.35 -18.75
N LEU A 36 1.87 8.20 -18.16
CA LEU A 36 2.99 7.35 -18.56
C LEU A 36 2.74 6.57 -19.87
N GLY A 37 1.59 6.78 -20.51
CA GLY A 37 1.22 6.18 -21.79
C GLY A 37 0.65 4.76 -21.70
N PHE A 38 0.25 4.30 -20.52
CA PHE A 38 -0.39 3.00 -20.37
C PHE A 38 -1.87 3.06 -20.76
N ASP A 39 -2.36 1.95 -21.33
CA ASP A 39 -3.77 1.78 -21.65
C ASP A 39 -4.63 1.96 -20.40
N PRO A 40 -5.70 2.80 -20.43
CA PRO A 40 -6.58 3.05 -19.30
C PRO A 40 -7.16 1.78 -18.66
N LEU A 41 -7.50 0.77 -19.48
CA LEU A 41 -8.01 -0.49 -19.00
C LEU A 41 -6.95 -1.28 -18.22
N LEU A 42 -5.69 -1.25 -18.69
CA LEU A 42 -4.56 -1.86 -17.99
C LEU A 42 -4.33 -1.19 -16.63
N VAL A 43 -4.36 0.14 -16.58
CA VAL A 43 -4.20 0.91 -15.33
C VAL A 43 -5.31 0.54 -14.33
N TYR A 44 -6.55 0.44 -14.80
CA TYR A 44 -7.67 0.06 -13.95
C TYR A 44 -7.59 -1.42 -13.50
N ALA A 45 -7.23 -2.33 -14.40
CA ALA A 45 -7.03 -3.74 -14.06
C ALA A 45 -5.96 -3.92 -12.98
N MET A 46 -4.87 -3.17 -13.04
CA MET A 46 -3.86 -3.17 -11.96
C MET A 46 -4.43 -2.70 -10.63
N SER A 47 -5.32 -1.71 -10.62
CA SER A 47 -5.98 -1.23 -9.40
C SER A 47 -6.80 -2.34 -8.73
N ILE A 48 -7.46 -3.17 -9.53
CA ILE A 48 -8.22 -4.32 -9.05
C ILE A 48 -7.29 -5.44 -8.58
N ILE A 49 -6.26 -5.79 -9.37
CA ILE A 49 -5.42 -6.97 -9.11
C ILE A 49 -4.44 -6.72 -7.96
N ILE A 50 -3.74 -5.59 -7.99
CA ILE A 50 -2.65 -5.29 -7.03
C ILE A 50 -3.21 -4.70 -5.73
N PHE A 51 -4.24 -3.86 -5.82
CA PHE A 51 -4.87 -3.13 -4.72
C PHE A 51 -3.84 -2.58 -3.70
N GLY A 52 -2.85 -1.86 -4.22
CA GLY A 52 -1.78 -1.27 -3.42
C GLY A 52 -1.14 -0.08 -4.13
N GLY A 53 -1.54 1.14 -3.79
CA GLY A 53 -1.15 2.36 -4.53
C GLY A 53 0.35 2.51 -4.72
N GLY A 54 1.15 2.34 -3.65
CA GLY A 54 2.60 2.42 -3.75
C GLY A 54 3.21 1.38 -4.69
N SER A 55 2.76 0.13 -4.62
CA SER A 55 3.23 -0.94 -5.50
C SER A 55 2.76 -0.77 -6.94
N GLN A 56 1.54 -0.22 -7.16
CA GLN A 56 1.05 0.10 -8.50
C GLN A 56 1.91 1.18 -9.18
N ILE A 57 2.23 2.26 -8.46
CA ILE A 57 3.07 3.32 -9.01
C ILE A 57 4.47 2.79 -9.33
N VAL A 58 5.09 2.02 -8.44
CA VAL A 58 6.41 1.41 -8.68
C VAL A 58 6.36 0.48 -9.90
N PHE A 59 5.31 -0.32 -10.04
CA PHE A 59 5.12 -1.19 -11.20
C PHE A 59 5.09 -0.39 -12.51
N LEU A 60 4.27 0.66 -12.58
CA LEU A 60 4.16 1.54 -13.74
C LEU A 60 5.49 2.24 -14.07
N GLN A 61 6.16 2.78 -13.05
CA GLN A 61 7.44 3.46 -13.24
C GLN A 61 8.54 2.53 -13.76
N LEU A 62 8.60 1.30 -13.25
CA LEU A 62 9.56 0.31 -13.71
C LEU A 62 9.32 -0.05 -15.17
N LEU A 63 8.09 -0.35 -15.54
CA LEU A 63 7.74 -0.67 -16.93
C LEU A 63 7.99 0.51 -17.87
N SER A 64 7.55 1.71 -17.51
CA SER A 64 7.80 2.92 -18.30
C SER A 64 9.30 3.22 -18.45
N GLY A 65 10.08 2.89 -17.44
CA GLY A 65 11.53 3.02 -17.46
C GLY A 65 12.27 1.88 -18.18
N GLY A 66 11.57 0.95 -18.84
CA GLY A 66 12.18 -0.14 -19.62
C GLY A 66 12.60 -1.37 -18.79
N ALA A 67 12.21 -1.47 -17.52
CA ALA A 67 12.45 -2.70 -16.76
C ALA A 67 11.58 -3.85 -17.30
N SER A 68 12.09 -5.09 -17.18
CA SER A 68 11.29 -6.25 -17.57
C SER A 68 10.07 -6.44 -16.66
N GLY A 69 8.98 -7.03 -17.21
CA GLY A 69 7.79 -7.33 -16.43
C GLY A 69 8.07 -8.20 -15.20
N LEU A 70 9.08 -9.08 -15.27
CA LEU A 70 9.49 -9.90 -14.13
C LEU A 70 10.08 -9.07 -12.99
N VAL A 71 10.94 -8.10 -13.31
CA VAL A 71 11.53 -7.17 -12.33
C VAL A 71 10.42 -6.32 -11.69
N ALA A 72 9.52 -5.79 -12.50
CA ALA A 72 8.39 -5.01 -12.02
C ALA A 72 7.48 -5.84 -11.08
N ALA A 73 7.11 -7.06 -11.48
CA ALA A 73 6.27 -7.96 -10.66
C ALA A 73 6.96 -8.38 -9.35
N THR A 74 8.27 -8.69 -9.41
CA THR A 74 9.05 -9.03 -8.21
C THR A 74 9.10 -7.86 -7.23
N SER A 75 9.29 -6.63 -7.73
CA SER A 75 9.29 -5.42 -6.91
C SER A 75 7.95 -5.19 -6.22
N VAL A 76 6.83 -5.41 -6.92
CA VAL A 76 5.48 -5.39 -6.31
C VAL A 76 5.38 -6.43 -5.21
N GLY A 77 5.85 -7.66 -5.45
CA GLY A 77 5.86 -8.74 -4.44
C GLY A 77 6.64 -8.35 -3.19
N VAL A 78 7.81 -7.75 -3.34
CA VAL A 78 8.63 -7.27 -2.21
C VAL A 78 7.91 -6.16 -1.44
N ILE A 79 7.35 -5.16 -2.11
CA ILE A 79 6.61 -4.06 -1.47
C ILE A 79 5.40 -4.59 -0.72
N ASN A 80 4.65 -5.52 -1.32
CA ASN A 80 3.43 -6.08 -0.74
C ASN A 80 3.71 -7.19 0.28
N SER A 81 4.96 -7.64 0.48
CA SER A 81 5.32 -8.64 1.50
C SER A 81 4.91 -8.22 2.92
N ARG A 82 4.75 -6.93 3.19
CA ARG A 82 4.20 -6.40 4.44
C ARG A 82 2.81 -6.96 4.77
N HIS A 83 2.00 -7.33 3.77
CA HIS A 83 0.69 -7.94 4.00
C HIS A 83 0.80 -9.32 4.67
N LEU A 84 1.92 -10.03 4.50
CA LEU A 84 2.20 -11.28 5.24
C LEU A 84 2.30 -11.01 6.75
N LEU A 85 2.93 -9.89 7.14
CA LEU A 85 3.01 -9.47 8.54
C LEU A 85 1.63 -9.12 9.10
N TYR A 86 0.79 -8.43 8.32
CA TYR A 86 -0.60 -8.15 8.72
C TYR A 86 -1.40 -9.43 8.90
N GLY A 87 -1.27 -10.36 7.97
CA GLY A 87 -1.89 -11.69 8.07
C GLY A 87 -1.43 -12.46 9.32
N ALA A 88 -0.14 -12.43 9.63
CA ALA A 88 0.41 -13.07 10.82
C ALA A 88 -0.16 -12.48 12.12
N VAL A 89 -0.24 -11.15 12.24
CA VAL A 89 -0.81 -10.47 13.41
C VAL A 89 -2.31 -10.73 13.56
N LEU A 90 -3.05 -10.78 12.45
CA LEU A 90 -4.50 -11.00 12.47
C LEU A 90 -4.88 -12.48 12.53
N SER A 91 -3.93 -13.41 12.41
CA SER A 91 -4.18 -14.85 12.30
C SER A 91 -4.99 -15.40 13.48
N GLU A 92 -4.71 -14.94 14.71
CA GLU A 92 -5.45 -15.37 15.92
C GLU A 92 -6.95 -15.06 15.87
N TYR A 93 -7.33 -13.94 15.21
CA TYR A 93 -8.73 -13.52 15.06
C TYR A 93 -9.44 -14.18 13.88
N LEU A 94 -8.68 -14.74 12.95
CA LEU A 94 -9.18 -15.35 11.71
C LEU A 94 -9.09 -16.88 11.73
N GLU A 95 -8.54 -17.48 12.78
CA GLU A 95 -8.22 -18.92 12.86
C GLU A 95 -9.42 -19.82 12.48
N LYS A 96 -10.60 -19.50 13.02
CA LYS A 96 -11.83 -20.31 12.86
C LYS A 96 -12.52 -20.14 11.49
N LEU A 97 -12.00 -19.26 10.62
CA LEU A 97 -12.58 -19.04 9.30
C LEU A 97 -12.12 -20.10 8.29
N SER A 98 -12.99 -20.43 7.35
CA SER A 98 -12.63 -21.27 6.21
C SER A 98 -11.53 -20.62 5.35
N LEU A 99 -10.75 -21.44 4.63
CA LEU A 99 -9.66 -20.97 3.77
C LEU A 99 -10.13 -19.92 2.75
N ILE A 100 -11.27 -20.13 2.12
CA ILE A 100 -11.84 -19.20 1.13
C ILE A 100 -12.10 -17.83 1.77
N LYS A 101 -12.68 -17.79 2.98
CA LYS A 101 -12.90 -16.53 3.69
C LYS A 101 -11.59 -15.85 4.06
N LYS A 102 -10.57 -16.61 4.48
CA LYS A 102 -9.23 -16.08 4.76
C LYS A 102 -8.61 -15.46 3.52
N LEU A 103 -8.69 -16.11 2.36
CA LEU A 103 -8.19 -15.59 1.09
C LEU A 103 -8.89 -14.29 0.67
N LEU A 104 -10.22 -14.25 0.72
CA LEU A 104 -10.99 -13.05 0.39
C LEU A 104 -10.66 -11.88 1.32
N ILE A 105 -10.54 -12.14 2.63
CA ILE A 105 -10.16 -11.11 3.60
C ILE A 105 -8.72 -10.65 3.35
N SER A 106 -7.79 -11.55 3.07
CA SER A 106 -6.39 -11.22 2.79
C SER A 106 -6.24 -10.29 1.57
N TYR A 107 -7.10 -10.43 0.57
CA TYR A 107 -7.09 -9.56 -0.60
C TYR A 107 -7.47 -8.10 -0.27
N ILE A 108 -8.40 -7.89 0.66
CA ILE A 108 -8.89 -6.55 1.02
C ILE A 108 -8.12 -5.90 2.19
N ILE A 109 -7.13 -6.58 2.76
CA ILE A 109 -6.30 -6.01 3.83
C ILE A 109 -5.30 -5.03 3.21
N VAL A 110 -5.38 -3.77 3.66
CA VAL A 110 -4.39 -2.73 3.37
C VAL A 110 -3.94 -2.07 4.67
N ASP A 111 -2.90 -1.24 4.62
CA ASP A 111 -2.24 -0.64 5.78
C ASP A 111 -3.22 -0.02 6.78
N GLN A 112 -4.10 0.85 6.29
CA GLN A 112 -5.06 1.58 7.12
C GLN A 112 -6.13 0.64 7.70
N GLY A 113 -6.63 -0.30 6.86
CA GLY A 113 -7.61 -1.31 7.28
C GLY A 113 -7.05 -2.23 8.36
N PHE A 114 -5.78 -2.65 8.21
CA PHE A 114 -5.06 -3.40 9.24
C PHE A 114 -4.92 -2.60 10.53
N ALA A 115 -4.46 -1.35 10.45
CA ALA A 115 -4.20 -0.51 11.62
C ALA A 115 -5.47 -0.30 12.45
N GLU A 116 -6.58 0.10 11.80
CA GLU A 116 -7.86 0.34 12.50
C GLU A 116 -8.48 -0.95 13.04
N SER A 117 -8.45 -2.04 12.26
CA SER A 117 -9.02 -3.30 12.73
C SER A 117 -8.22 -3.92 13.87
N ASN A 118 -6.89 -3.87 13.83
CA ASN A 118 -6.04 -4.35 14.91
C ASN A 118 -6.26 -3.57 16.21
N LYS A 119 -6.40 -2.24 16.10
CA LYS A 119 -6.74 -1.37 17.24
C LYS A 119 -8.12 -1.72 17.83
N PHE A 120 -9.12 -1.95 16.98
CA PHE A 120 -10.46 -2.35 17.38
C PHE A 120 -10.46 -3.74 18.04
N PHE A 121 -9.76 -4.73 17.45
CA PHE A 121 -9.70 -6.10 17.96
C PHE A 121 -9.06 -6.17 19.35
N LYS A 122 -7.98 -5.44 19.57
CA LYS A 122 -7.31 -5.38 20.88
C LYS A 122 -8.23 -4.86 22.00
N LYS A 123 -9.16 -3.94 21.67
CA LYS A 123 -10.11 -3.36 22.62
C LYS A 123 -11.35 -4.23 22.84
N ASN A 124 -11.70 -5.07 21.88
CA ASN A 124 -12.98 -5.80 21.85
C ASN A 124 -12.78 -7.31 21.73
N LYS A 125 -11.79 -7.89 22.43
CA LYS A 125 -11.41 -9.30 22.34
C LYS A 125 -12.55 -10.29 22.62
N SER A 126 -13.58 -9.89 23.36
CA SER A 126 -14.76 -10.71 23.68
C SER A 126 -15.77 -10.83 22.54
N GLU A 127 -15.63 -10.05 21.47
CA GLU A 127 -16.55 -10.07 20.34
C GLU A 127 -16.29 -11.27 19.41
N GLN A 128 -17.33 -12.01 19.10
CA GLN A 128 -17.22 -13.27 18.33
C GLN A 128 -16.93 -13.06 16.83
N TYR A 129 -17.39 -11.96 16.25
CA TYR A 129 -17.41 -11.73 14.80
C TYR A 129 -16.49 -10.59 14.36
N LEU A 130 -15.34 -10.42 15.00
CA LEU A 130 -14.40 -9.34 14.76
C LEU A 130 -14.00 -9.18 13.29
N HIS A 131 -13.91 -10.27 12.53
CA HIS A 131 -13.59 -10.25 11.10
C HIS A 131 -14.58 -9.42 10.25
N TYR A 132 -15.83 -9.21 10.72
CA TYR A 132 -16.75 -8.31 10.00
C TYR A 132 -16.34 -6.84 10.08
N HIS A 133 -15.67 -6.42 11.15
CA HIS A 133 -15.08 -5.09 11.20
C HIS A 133 -13.97 -4.95 10.14
N LEU A 134 -13.11 -5.93 10.02
CA LEU A 134 -12.04 -5.95 9.00
C LEU A 134 -12.61 -5.97 7.57
N ILE A 135 -13.70 -6.72 7.34
CA ILE A 135 -14.40 -6.70 6.04
C ILE A 135 -14.98 -5.30 5.78
N GLY A 136 -15.57 -4.67 6.79
CA GLY A 136 -16.10 -3.30 6.67
C GLY A 136 -15.04 -2.29 6.30
N THR A 137 -13.88 -2.30 6.98
CA THR A 137 -12.74 -1.41 6.64
C THR A 137 -12.22 -1.69 5.24
N GLY A 138 -11.97 -2.95 4.90
CA GLY A 138 -11.39 -3.36 3.62
C GLY A 138 -12.30 -3.08 2.43
N CYS A 139 -13.60 -3.42 2.52
CA CYS A 139 -14.56 -3.15 1.44
C CYS A 139 -14.72 -1.65 1.19
N THR A 140 -14.78 -0.83 2.24
CA THR A 140 -14.88 0.63 2.10
C THR A 140 -13.64 1.19 1.40
N MET A 141 -12.45 0.76 1.82
CA MET A 141 -11.19 1.14 1.18
C MET A 141 -11.17 0.73 -0.29
N TRP A 142 -11.56 -0.51 -0.58
CA TRP A 142 -11.56 -1.04 -1.95
C TRP A 142 -12.47 -0.22 -2.87
N VAL A 143 -13.72 0.01 -2.46
CA VAL A 143 -14.69 0.78 -3.26
C VAL A 143 -14.18 2.22 -3.49
N CYS A 144 -13.75 2.89 -2.43
CA CYS A 144 -13.22 4.26 -2.55
C CYS A 144 -11.99 4.31 -3.45
N TRP A 145 -11.09 3.32 -3.34
CA TRP A 145 -9.90 3.21 -4.17
C TRP A 145 -10.24 3.03 -5.65
N GLN A 146 -11.20 2.13 -5.98
CA GLN A 146 -11.61 1.92 -7.37
C GLN A 146 -12.22 3.18 -7.98
N ILE A 147 -13.10 3.87 -7.24
CA ILE A 147 -13.72 5.11 -7.70
C ILE A 147 -12.65 6.19 -7.89
N ALA A 148 -11.73 6.34 -6.95
CA ALA A 148 -10.66 7.34 -7.02
C ALA A 148 -9.71 7.06 -8.21
N THR A 149 -9.28 5.82 -8.40
CA THR A 149 -8.40 5.44 -9.52
C THR A 149 -9.09 5.66 -10.87
N LEU A 150 -10.37 5.25 -10.98
CA LEU A 150 -11.15 5.48 -12.21
C LEU A 150 -11.31 6.97 -12.51
N SER A 151 -11.61 7.77 -11.47
CA SER A 151 -11.66 9.24 -11.61
C SER A 151 -10.33 9.80 -12.08
N GLY A 152 -9.22 9.31 -11.54
CA GLY A 152 -7.86 9.70 -11.94
C GLY A 152 -7.54 9.33 -13.40
N ILE A 153 -7.94 8.15 -13.86
CA ILE A 153 -7.78 7.73 -15.25
C ILE A 153 -8.54 8.66 -16.19
N ILE A 154 -9.78 8.99 -15.86
CA ILE A 154 -10.61 9.90 -16.67
C ILE A 154 -10.02 11.31 -16.66
N LEU A 155 -9.67 11.85 -15.49
CA LEU A 155 -9.12 13.20 -15.35
C LEU A 155 -7.72 13.28 -15.98
N GLY A 156 -6.88 12.26 -15.83
CA GLY A 156 -5.51 12.23 -16.37
C GLY A 156 -5.44 12.40 -17.88
N SER A 157 -6.49 11.95 -18.60
CA SER A 157 -6.57 12.16 -20.05
C SER A 157 -6.84 13.62 -20.46
N PHE A 158 -7.25 14.48 -19.53
CA PHE A 158 -7.52 15.91 -19.76
C PHE A 158 -6.46 16.83 -19.15
N VAL A 159 -5.51 16.30 -18.38
CA VAL A 159 -4.48 17.11 -17.71
C VAL A 159 -3.36 17.43 -18.70
N PRO A 160 -3.03 18.71 -18.95
CA PRO A 160 -1.91 19.10 -19.77
C PRO A 160 -0.57 18.60 -19.18
N GLU A 161 0.35 18.16 -20.04
CA GLU A 161 1.69 17.67 -19.60
C GLU A 161 2.49 18.75 -18.84
N GLU A 162 2.21 20.03 -19.11
CA GLU A 162 2.87 21.17 -18.46
C GLU A 162 2.62 21.25 -16.95
N LEU A 163 1.55 20.63 -16.45
CA LEU A 163 1.25 20.61 -15.01
C LEU A 163 2.18 19.67 -14.21
N GLY A 164 3.06 18.94 -14.90
CA GLY A 164 4.15 18.21 -14.25
C GLY A 164 3.68 17.15 -13.25
N LEU A 165 2.60 16.41 -13.55
CA LEU A 165 2.10 15.32 -12.69
C LEU A 165 3.18 14.29 -12.37
N LYS A 166 4.16 14.10 -13.28
CA LYS A 166 5.36 13.27 -13.05
C LYS A 166 6.13 13.68 -11.80
N PHE A 167 6.11 14.97 -11.45
CA PHE A 167 6.72 15.48 -10.23
C PHE A 167 5.85 15.23 -8.98
N ALA A 168 4.55 15.03 -9.15
CA ALA A 168 3.65 14.70 -8.05
C ALA A 168 3.97 13.32 -7.42
N ILE A 169 4.55 12.40 -8.21
CA ILE A 169 4.90 11.06 -7.74
C ILE A 169 5.91 11.10 -6.58
N PRO A 170 7.14 11.66 -6.77
CA PRO A 170 8.11 11.72 -5.68
C PRO A 170 7.59 12.55 -4.51
N LEU A 171 6.85 13.63 -4.73
CA LEU A 171 6.24 14.41 -3.65
C LEU A 171 5.24 13.59 -2.82
N THR A 172 4.43 12.77 -3.46
CA THR A 172 3.47 11.90 -2.77
C THR A 172 4.19 10.86 -1.89
N PHE A 173 5.27 10.24 -2.39
CA PHE A 173 6.07 9.32 -1.58
C PHE A 173 6.76 10.03 -0.42
N ILE A 174 7.32 11.21 -0.64
CA ILE A 174 7.90 12.04 0.43
C ILE A 174 6.84 12.35 1.49
N ALA A 175 5.64 12.75 1.08
CA ALA A 175 4.54 13.07 2.00
C ALA A 175 4.09 11.86 2.86
N ILE A 176 4.14 10.65 2.31
CA ILE A 176 3.86 9.42 3.05
C ILE A 176 4.98 9.13 4.06
N VAL A 177 6.23 9.17 3.61
CA VAL A 177 7.39 8.81 4.42
C VAL A 177 7.64 9.83 5.54
N ILE A 178 7.44 11.12 5.28
CA ILE A 178 7.72 12.20 6.26
C ILE A 178 6.94 12.06 7.56
N GLN A 179 5.76 11.43 7.50
CA GLN A 179 4.93 11.20 8.67
C GLN A 179 5.56 10.19 9.65
N ASP A 180 6.37 9.27 9.14
CA ASP A 180 7.03 8.22 9.91
C ASP A 180 8.43 8.63 10.41
N LEU A 181 8.97 9.77 9.96
CA LEU A 181 10.32 10.25 10.32
C LEU A 181 10.44 10.85 11.74
N LYS A 182 9.40 10.73 12.57
CA LYS A 182 9.39 11.24 13.94
C LYS A 182 10.41 10.55 14.85
N LYS A 183 10.91 9.36 14.47
CA LYS A 183 11.93 8.61 15.21
C LYS A 183 13.25 8.63 14.47
N ILE A 184 14.33 8.83 15.19
CA ILE A 184 15.69 8.86 14.63
C ILE A 184 16.02 7.55 13.88
N ASP A 185 15.52 6.42 14.36
CA ASP A 185 15.72 5.10 13.73
C ASP A 185 15.14 5.06 12.32
N HIS A 186 13.94 5.60 12.14
CA HIS A 186 13.28 5.67 10.82
C HIS A 186 14.07 6.59 9.88
N LEU A 187 14.60 7.71 10.41
CA LEU A 187 15.44 8.63 9.64
C LEU A 187 16.74 7.94 9.16
N ILE A 188 17.41 7.18 10.05
CA ILE A 188 18.61 6.43 9.69
C ILE A 188 18.31 5.41 8.58
N VAL A 189 17.22 4.64 8.72
CA VAL A 189 16.80 3.63 7.74
C VAL A 189 16.48 4.29 6.38
N MET A 190 15.80 5.44 6.38
CA MET A 190 15.50 6.20 5.17
C MET A 190 16.80 6.70 4.49
N ILE A 191 17.74 7.27 5.25
CA ILE A 191 19.02 7.76 4.71
C ILE A 191 19.81 6.60 4.12
N VAL A 192 19.91 5.47 4.82
CA VAL A 192 20.62 4.27 4.31
C VAL A 192 19.97 3.78 3.02
N CYS A 193 18.65 3.71 2.96
CA CYS A 193 17.95 3.30 1.76
C CYS A 193 18.23 4.25 0.58
N GLY A 194 18.13 5.56 0.82
CA GLY A 194 18.38 6.59 -0.19
C GLY A 194 19.83 6.56 -0.71
N LEU A 195 20.81 6.53 0.17
CA LEU A 195 22.22 6.46 -0.21
C LEU A 195 22.53 5.15 -0.96
N SER A 196 22.01 4.03 -0.48
CA SER A 196 22.17 2.74 -1.19
C SER A 196 21.56 2.80 -2.58
N SER A 197 20.39 3.44 -2.74
CA SER A 197 19.74 3.59 -4.06
C SER A 197 20.60 4.41 -5.02
N LEU A 198 21.27 5.44 -4.54
CA LEU A 198 22.20 6.24 -5.35
C LEU A 198 23.47 5.45 -5.71
N LEU A 199 24.04 4.71 -4.75
CA LEU A 199 25.25 3.90 -4.97
C LEU A 199 25.04 2.78 -5.98
N PHE A 200 23.87 2.16 -5.99
CA PHE A 200 23.53 1.07 -6.88
C PHE A 200 22.67 1.50 -8.06
N TYR A 201 22.58 2.81 -8.35
CA TYR A 201 21.70 3.34 -9.41
C TYR A 201 21.97 2.72 -10.79
N ASP A 202 23.23 2.48 -11.14
CA ASP A 202 23.67 1.90 -12.41
C ASP A 202 23.64 0.36 -12.42
N ALA A 203 23.15 -0.27 -11.35
CA ALA A 203 23.06 -1.73 -11.28
C ALA A 203 22.06 -2.26 -12.34
N PRO A 204 22.40 -3.41 -12.99
CA PRO A 204 21.59 -3.96 -14.07
C PRO A 204 20.17 -4.27 -13.60
N PHE A 205 19.20 -4.20 -14.52
CA PHE A 205 17.78 -4.45 -14.28
C PHE A 205 17.13 -3.59 -13.19
N ARG A 206 17.72 -2.41 -12.88
CA ARG A 206 17.28 -1.53 -11.79
C ARG A 206 17.20 -2.24 -10.45
N SER A 207 18.09 -3.18 -10.21
CA SER A 207 18.11 -4.01 -8.98
C SER A 207 18.32 -3.20 -7.70
N TYR A 208 18.75 -1.93 -7.79
CA TYR A 208 18.81 -1.02 -6.65
C TYR A 208 17.46 -0.90 -5.89
N ILE A 209 16.33 -1.07 -6.58
CA ILE A 209 14.99 -1.03 -5.98
C ILE A 209 14.76 -2.19 -4.98
N ILE A 210 15.48 -3.30 -5.16
CA ILE A 210 15.42 -4.46 -4.27
C ILE A 210 16.58 -4.43 -3.27
N ILE A 211 17.79 -4.13 -3.73
CA ILE A 211 19.01 -4.13 -2.91
C ILE A 211 18.91 -3.09 -1.78
N SER A 212 18.50 -1.86 -2.11
CA SER A 212 18.49 -0.75 -1.15
C SER A 212 17.53 -0.94 0.02
N PRO A 213 16.27 -1.39 -0.18
CA PRO A 213 15.39 -1.72 0.93
C PRO A 213 15.91 -2.90 1.78
N ILE A 214 16.54 -3.92 1.18
CA ILE A 214 17.11 -5.05 1.93
C ILE A 214 18.23 -4.56 2.85
N LEU A 215 19.15 -3.72 2.35
CA LEU A 215 20.20 -3.12 3.16
C LEU A 215 19.63 -2.26 4.29
N ALA A 216 18.62 -1.45 3.99
CA ALA A 216 17.96 -0.62 4.99
C ALA A 216 17.24 -1.45 6.07
N LEU A 217 16.60 -2.56 5.70
CA LEU A 217 15.98 -3.50 6.63
C LEU A 217 17.03 -4.19 7.52
N PHE A 218 18.19 -4.54 6.95
CA PHE A 218 19.29 -5.10 7.73
C PHE A 218 19.77 -4.12 8.80
N VAL A 219 19.95 -2.84 8.43
CA VAL A 219 20.31 -1.78 9.39
C VAL A 219 19.22 -1.58 10.43
N ALA A 220 17.95 -1.59 10.04
CA ALA A 220 16.82 -1.52 10.98
C ALA A 220 16.87 -2.67 12.00
N ALA A 221 17.13 -3.90 11.54
CA ALA A 221 17.25 -5.08 12.41
C ALA A 221 18.42 -4.94 13.39
N LEU A 222 19.57 -4.41 12.96
CA LEU A 222 20.71 -4.13 13.84
C LEU A 222 20.37 -3.10 14.91
N ILE A 223 19.72 -1.98 14.53
CA ILE A 223 19.29 -0.95 15.49
C ILE A 223 18.37 -1.54 16.56
N LEU A 224 17.39 -2.36 16.14
CA LEU A 224 16.47 -3.02 17.07
C LEU A 224 17.16 -4.01 18.00
N ARG A 225 18.22 -4.67 17.53
CA ARG A 225 19.02 -5.60 18.33
C ARG A 225 19.89 -4.90 19.36
N LEU A 226 20.42 -3.72 19.02
CA LEU A 226 21.26 -2.91 19.93
C LEU A 226 20.45 -2.20 21.02
N LYS A 227 19.12 -2.08 20.84
CA LYS A 227 18.20 -1.47 21.83
C LYS A 227 17.57 -2.47 22.80
N LYS A 228 17.81 -3.76 22.62
CA LYS A 228 17.41 -4.83 23.54
C LYS A 228 18.55 -5.11 24.54
#